data_fd44376dc717cb70398ab06578f7f12c
#
_entry.id   fd44376dc717cb70398ab06578f7f12c
#
_cell.length_a   1.000
_cell.length_b   1.000
_cell.length_c   1.000
_cell.angle_alpha   90.00
_cell.angle_beta   90.00
_cell.angle_gamma   90.00
#
_symmetry.space_group_name_H-M   'P 1'
#
loop_
_entity.id
_entity.type
_entity.pdbx_description
1 polymer ?
#
loop_
_entity_poly.entity_id
_entity_poly.type
_entity_poly.pdbx_seq_one_letter_code
_entity_poly.pdbx_strand_id
1 'polypeptide(L)'
;MEPNINNTPKRIKKKDLILESAISIFSQHGFHNAKLEQITKSLNLTDKSIYYYFNSKGDLFIEVILSIQTKLDKLIETINKMDVNHLEKIKTYTNKAMTINGLTLLMQLPKSLSDFAKYDLIKANEANHYKIWTTWFKKGQADGSMIHGNPDEHRSFLFGSLFYLHQWYAIKDNESYAQIQPFIEKMIDRMYSTNFQRLQ
;
A
#
# COMPACT_ATOMS: atom_id res chain seq x y z
N MET A 1 -0.95 -0.01 -38.46
CA MET A 1 -1.00 -0.06 -36.97
C MET A 1 -2.29 0.63 -36.57
N GLU A 2 -3.34 -0.13 -36.29
CA GLU A 2 -4.59 0.47 -35.78
C GLU A 2 -4.37 1.05 -34.40
N PRO A 3 -4.88 2.25 -34.08
CA PRO A 3 -4.77 2.81 -32.76
C PRO A 3 -5.55 1.94 -31.78
N ASN A 4 -4.88 1.53 -30.71
CA ASN A 4 -5.47 0.71 -29.65
C ASN A 4 -6.63 1.47 -28.97
N ILE A 5 -7.85 1.25 -29.45
CA ILE A 5 -9.11 1.92 -29.06
C ILE A 5 -9.39 1.74 -27.54
N ASN A 6 -8.63 0.85 -26.89
CA ASN A 6 -8.82 0.49 -25.49
C ASN A 6 -8.30 1.53 -24.46
N ASN A 7 -7.66 2.63 -24.88
CA ASN A 7 -6.98 3.54 -23.97
C ASN A 7 -7.33 5.03 -24.21
N THR A 8 -8.60 5.35 -24.46
CA THR A 8 -9.02 6.76 -24.55
C THR A 8 -8.97 7.43 -23.15
N PRO A 9 -8.62 8.73 -23.05
CA PRO A 9 -8.54 9.45 -21.78
C PRO A 9 -9.82 9.34 -20.92
N LYS A 10 -11.00 9.35 -21.56
CA LYS A 10 -12.29 9.18 -20.88
C LYS A 10 -12.47 7.78 -20.28
N ARG A 11 -11.94 6.75 -20.94
CA ARG A 11 -12.01 5.35 -20.47
C ARG A 11 -11.07 5.13 -19.28
N ILE A 12 -9.86 5.66 -19.34
CA ILE A 12 -8.88 5.62 -18.23
C ILE A 12 -9.50 6.27 -17.00
N LYS A 13 -10.00 7.51 -17.12
CA LYS A 13 -10.64 8.23 -16.01
C LYS A 13 -11.81 7.45 -15.39
N LYS A 14 -12.61 6.74 -16.19
CA LYS A 14 -13.73 5.94 -15.67
C LYS A 14 -13.24 4.67 -14.98
N LYS A 15 -12.20 4.00 -15.50
CA LYS A 15 -11.55 2.87 -14.84
C LYS A 15 -11.02 3.27 -13.45
N ASP A 16 -10.34 4.41 -13.36
CA ASP A 16 -9.79 4.91 -12.09
C ASP A 16 -10.89 5.20 -11.07
N LEU A 17 -12.01 5.80 -11.47
CA LEU A 17 -13.16 6.01 -10.59
C LEU A 17 -13.74 4.69 -10.05
N ILE A 18 -13.82 3.66 -10.89
CA ILE A 18 -14.27 2.33 -10.46
C ILE A 18 -13.27 1.75 -9.44
N LEU A 19 -11.97 1.86 -9.67
CA LEU A 19 -10.95 1.38 -8.74
C LEU A 19 -11.02 2.10 -7.40
N GLU A 20 -11.16 3.42 -7.36
CA GLU A 20 -11.28 4.19 -6.10
C GLU A 20 -12.55 3.80 -5.31
N SER A 21 -13.70 3.65 -5.99
CA SER A 21 -14.91 3.15 -5.34
C SER A 21 -14.74 1.71 -4.85
N ALA A 22 -14.11 0.85 -5.64
CA ALA A 22 -13.85 -0.54 -5.27
C ALA A 22 -12.92 -0.63 -4.05
N ILE A 23 -11.88 0.21 -3.95
CA ILE A 23 -11.02 0.31 -2.77
C ILE A 23 -11.87 0.56 -1.53
N SER A 24 -12.77 1.55 -1.56
CA SER A 24 -13.64 1.87 -0.43
C SER A 24 -14.54 0.69 -0.02
N ILE A 25 -15.22 0.09 -0.99
CA ILE A 25 -16.16 -1.02 -0.75
C ILE A 25 -15.41 -2.27 -0.23
N PHE A 26 -14.28 -2.62 -0.83
CA PHE A 26 -13.48 -3.76 -0.36
C PHE A 26 -12.86 -3.50 1.02
N SER A 27 -12.45 -2.28 1.34
CA SER A 27 -11.93 -1.92 2.66
C SER A 27 -12.99 -2.05 3.76
N GLN A 28 -14.26 -1.74 3.44
CA GLN A 28 -15.37 -1.80 4.40
C GLN A 28 -15.90 -3.22 4.61
N HIS A 29 -16.00 -4.02 3.55
CA HIS A 29 -16.72 -5.30 3.57
C HIS A 29 -15.79 -6.52 3.41
N GLY A 30 -14.51 -6.32 3.07
CA GLY A 30 -13.60 -7.38 2.64
C GLY A 30 -13.97 -7.94 1.26
N PHE A 31 -13.06 -8.72 0.66
CA PHE A 31 -13.27 -9.29 -0.67
C PHE A 31 -14.53 -10.15 -0.77
N HIS A 32 -14.77 -11.03 0.21
CA HIS A 32 -15.86 -12.01 0.11
C HIS A 32 -17.24 -11.37 0.19
N ASN A 33 -17.46 -10.45 1.12
CA ASN A 33 -18.77 -9.84 1.39
C ASN A 33 -19.09 -8.64 0.49
N ALA A 34 -18.09 -8.02 -0.12
CA ALA A 34 -18.30 -6.91 -1.05
C ALA A 34 -19.09 -7.38 -2.29
N LYS A 35 -20.06 -6.58 -2.72
CA LYS A 35 -20.89 -6.82 -3.91
C LYS A 35 -20.60 -5.77 -4.97
N LEU A 36 -20.54 -6.17 -6.26
CA LEU A 36 -20.29 -5.23 -7.38
C LEU A 36 -21.41 -4.16 -7.47
N GLU A 37 -22.63 -4.51 -7.10
CA GLU A 37 -23.76 -3.56 -7.07
C GLU A 37 -23.53 -2.39 -6.10
N GLN A 38 -22.75 -2.56 -5.03
CA GLN A 38 -22.41 -1.46 -4.11
C GLN A 38 -21.51 -0.45 -4.82
N ILE A 39 -20.57 -0.94 -5.64
CA ILE A 39 -19.66 -0.10 -6.43
C ILE A 39 -20.42 0.64 -7.53
N THR A 40 -21.31 -0.07 -8.26
CA THR A 40 -22.09 0.54 -9.34
C THR A 40 -23.03 1.60 -8.82
N LYS A 41 -23.69 1.34 -7.68
CA LYS A 41 -24.59 2.31 -7.01
C LYS A 41 -23.84 3.58 -6.57
N SER A 42 -22.65 3.45 -5.99
CA SER A 42 -21.87 4.62 -5.55
C SER A 42 -21.43 5.55 -6.69
N LEU A 43 -21.39 5.02 -7.91
CA LEU A 43 -20.95 5.74 -9.12
C LEU A 43 -22.10 6.07 -10.08
N ASN A 44 -23.35 5.73 -9.74
CA ASN A 44 -24.49 5.80 -10.66
C ASN A 44 -24.23 5.05 -11.98
N LEU A 45 -23.63 3.86 -11.89
CA LEU A 45 -23.33 2.99 -13.02
C LEU A 45 -24.23 1.76 -13.02
N THR A 46 -24.30 1.06 -14.15
CA THR A 46 -24.89 -0.28 -14.25
C THR A 46 -23.83 -1.34 -14.05
N ASP A 47 -24.22 -2.55 -13.59
CA ASP A 47 -23.30 -3.69 -13.44
C ASP A 47 -22.60 -4.02 -14.77
N LYS A 48 -23.31 -3.91 -15.90
CA LYS A 48 -22.72 -4.06 -17.25
C LYS A 48 -21.56 -3.09 -17.49
N SER A 49 -21.56 -1.92 -16.85
CA SER A 49 -20.47 -0.97 -16.95
C SER A 49 -19.20 -1.46 -16.27
N ILE A 50 -19.27 -2.20 -15.15
CA ILE A 50 -18.09 -2.79 -14.51
C ILE A 50 -17.52 -3.91 -15.37
N TYR A 51 -18.38 -4.82 -15.87
CA TYR A 51 -17.97 -5.95 -16.72
C TYR A 51 -17.34 -5.51 -18.04
N TYR A 52 -17.55 -4.28 -18.48
CA TYR A 52 -16.81 -3.70 -19.61
C TYR A 52 -15.32 -3.49 -19.31
N TYR A 53 -14.93 -3.28 -18.05
CA TYR A 53 -13.56 -3.02 -17.62
C TYR A 53 -12.89 -4.22 -16.96
N PHE A 54 -13.66 -5.05 -16.27
CA PHE A 54 -13.17 -6.14 -15.42
C PHE A 54 -14.02 -7.39 -15.65
N ASN A 55 -13.38 -8.53 -15.88
CA ASN A 55 -14.08 -9.77 -16.23
C ASN A 55 -14.83 -10.38 -15.04
N SER A 56 -14.43 -10.05 -13.80
CA SER A 56 -15.02 -10.58 -12.58
C SER A 56 -14.71 -9.68 -11.38
N LYS A 57 -15.35 -9.97 -10.22
CA LYS A 57 -15.00 -9.35 -8.94
C LYS A 57 -13.53 -9.63 -8.56
N GLY A 58 -13.03 -10.82 -8.86
CA GLY A 58 -11.64 -11.20 -8.63
C GLY A 58 -10.67 -10.38 -9.47
N ASP A 59 -10.97 -10.19 -10.77
CA ASP A 59 -10.16 -9.36 -11.65
C ASP A 59 -10.13 -7.90 -11.18
N LEU A 60 -11.28 -7.35 -10.78
CA LEU A 60 -11.36 -6.00 -10.18
C LEU A 60 -10.52 -5.91 -8.90
N PHE A 61 -10.58 -6.91 -8.02
CA PHE A 61 -9.81 -6.91 -6.77
C PHE A 61 -8.29 -6.96 -7.03
N ILE A 62 -7.84 -7.80 -7.95
CA ILE A 62 -6.45 -7.86 -8.43
C ILE A 62 -5.98 -6.50 -8.94
N GLU A 63 -6.79 -5.82 -9.77
CA GLU A 63 -6.46 -4.48 -10.27
C GLU A 63 -6.43 -3.43 -9.15
N VAL A 64 -7.28 -3.54 -8.13
CA VAL A 64 -7.23 -2.70 -6.93
C VAL A 64 -5.89 -2.89 -6.20
N ILE A 65 -5.47 -4.13 -5.93
CA ILE A 65 -4.19 -4.41 -5.28
C ILE A 65 -3.02 -3.83 -6.09
N LEU A 66 -2.99 -4.04 -7.40
CA LEU A 66 -1.95 -3.50 -8.29
C LEU A 66 -1.94 -1.97 -8.29
N SER A 67 -3.10 -1.32 -8.21
CA SER A 67 -3.18 0.14 -8.15
C SER A 67 -2.57 0.69 -6.86
N ILE A 68 -2.78 0.01 -5.73
CA ILE A 68 -2.18 0.36 -4.44
C ILE A 68 -0.67 0.15 -4.48
N GLN A 69 -0.20 -0.99 -5.01
CA GLN A 69 1.23 -1.25 -5.19
C GLN A 69 1.90 -0.19 -6.06
N THR A 70 1.25 0.23 -7.16
CA THR A 70 1.76 1.32 -8.01
C THR A 70 1.91 2.65 -7.26
N LYS A 71 1.00 2.96 -6.33
CA LYS A 71 1.14 4.16 -5.47
C LYS A 71 2.35 4.04 -4.54
N LEU A 72 2.58 2.85 -3.99
CA LEU A 72 3.76 2.57 -3.14
C LEU A 72 5.07 2.62 -3.94
N ASP A 73 5.10 2.10 -5.17
CA ASP A 73 6.27 2.17 -6.05
C ASP A 73 6.69 3.62 -6.30
N LYS A 74 5.73 4.48 -6.67
CA LYS A 74 5.97 5.92 -6.89
C LYS A 74 6.47 6.61 -5.62
N LEU A 75 5.96 6.21 -4.46
CA LEU A 75 6.41 6.71 -3.18
C LEU A 75 7.86 6.31 -2.91
N ILE A 76 8.21 5.05 -3.13
CA ILE A 76 9.58 4.52 -3.01
C ILE A 76 10.54 5.27 -3.95
N GLU A 77 10.16 5.45 -5.22
CA GLU A 77 10.96 6.20 -6.19
C GLU A 77 11.24 7.63 -5.72
N THR A 78 10.23 8.28 -5.16
CA THR A 78 10.36 9.64 -4.62
C THR A 78 11.31 9.68 -3.43
N ILE A 79 11.17 8.75 -2.49
CA ILE A 79 11.97 8.70 -1.26
C ILE A 79 13.41 8.30 -1.55
N ASN A 80 13.65 7.42 -2.52
CA ASN A 80 15.01 7.05 -2.91
C ASN A 80 15.85 8.26 -3.39
N LYS A 81 15.21 9.29 -3.97
CA LYS A 81 15.85 10.52 -4.44
C LYS A 81 16.10 11.54 -3.33
N MET A 82 15.58 11.34 -2.12
CA MET A 82 15.77 12.26 -1.01
C MET A 82 17.19 12.15 -0.47
N ASP A 83 17.82 13.31 -0.22
CA ASP A 83 19.13 13.43 0.42
C ASP A 83 18.98 13.48 1.94
N VAL A 84 18.62 12.36 2.53
CA VAL A 84 18.45 12.16 3.97
C VAL A 84 18.94 10.76 4.35
N ASN A 85 19.25 10.54 5.64
CA ASN A 85 19.63 9.21 6.14
C ASN A 85 18.49 8.20 6.00
N HIS A 86 18.80 6.91 6.17
CA HIS A 86 17.82 5.86 5.90
C HIS A 86 16.73 5.73 6.98
N LEU A 87 16.98 6.15 8.22
CA LEU A 87 15.94 6.25 9.24
C LEU A 87 14.85 7.24 8.82
N GLU A 88 15.25 8.43 8.32
CA GLU A 88 14.30 9.43 7.83
C GLU A 88 13.56 8.97 6.56
N LYS A 89 14.21 8.18 5.68
CA LYS A 89 13.51 7.54 4.55
C LYS A 89 12.42 6.60 5.03
N ILE A 90 12.69 5.75 6.02
CA ILE A 90 11.72 4.83 6.62
C ILE A 90 10.56 5.59 7.27
N LYS A 91 10.84 6.63 8.05
CA LYS A 91 9.82 7.49 8.67
C LYS A 91 8.94 8.16 7.62
N THR A 92 9.55 8.75 6.60
CA THR A 92 8.83 9.42 5.51
C THR A 92 7.95 8.44 4.74
N TYR A 93 8.46 7.25 4.43
CA TYR A 93 7.65 6.22 3.78
C TYR A 93 6.48 5.81 4.66
N THR A 94 6.73 5.51 5.92
CA THR A 94 5.69 5.11 6.87
C THR A 94 4.57 6.14 6.92
N ASN A 95 4.91 7.41 7.12
CA ASN A 95 3.95 8.50 7.22
C ASN A 95 3.08 8.63 5.95
N LYS A 96 3.69 8.52 4.78
CA LYS A 96 2.96 8.64 3.51
C LYS A 96 2.20 7.37 3.13
N ALA A 97 2.75 6.19 3.38
CA ALA A 97 2.10 4.93 3.07
C ALA A 97 0.84 4.72 3.92
N MET A 98 0.89 5.08 5.21
CA MET A 98 -0.24 4.93 6.13
C MET A 98 -1.48 5.72 5.72
N THR A 99 -1.34 6.76 4.89
CA THR A 99 -2.47 7.54 4.35
C THR A 99 -2.96 7.06 2.98
N ILE A 100 -2.36 6.00 2.42
CA ILE A 100 -2.83 5.42 1.16
C ILE A 100 -4.12 4.65 1.42
N ASN A 101 -5.21 5.12 0.79
CA ASN A 101 -6.50 4.45 0.88
C ASN A 101 -6.39 2.99 0.39
N GLY A 102 -6.93 2.07 1.18
CA GLY A 102 -6.92 0.64 0.90
C GLY A 102 -5.60 -0.08 1.22
N LEU A 103 -4.64 0.55 1.89
CA LEU A 103 -3.36 -0.08 2.23
C LEU A 103 -3.53 -1.47 2.87
N THR A 104 -4.50 -1.65 3.75
CA THR A 104 -4.78 -2.92 4.43
C THR A 104 -5.26 -4.04 3.51
N LEU A 105 -5.77 -3.70 2.31
CA LEU A 105 -6.18 -4.70 1.33
C LEU A 105 -5.00 -5.55 0.83
N LEU A 106 -3.77 -5.02 0.89
CA LEU A 106 -2.56 -5.77 0.55
C LEU A 106 -2.40 -7.04 1.40
N MET A 107 -2.88 -7.03 2.65
CA MET A 107 -2.84 -8.18 3.56
C MET A 107 -4.03 -9.13 3.39
N GLN A 108 -5.02 -8.74 2.59
CA GLN A 108 -6.27 -9.46 2.41
C GLN A 108 -6.36 -10.18 1.06
N LEU A 109 -5.23 -10.31 0.33
CA LEU A 109 -5.21 -11.00 -0.97
C LEU A 109 -5.60 -12.48 -0.79
N PRO A 110 -6.79 -12.90 -1.28
CA PRO A 110 -7.26 -14.27 -1.07
C PRO A 110 -6.44 -15.26 -1.91
N LYS A 111 -6.08 -16.41 -1.33
CA LYS A 111 -5.44 -17.50 -2.06
C LYS A 111 -6.31 -18.03 -3.20
N SER A 112 -7.64 -17.92 -3.09
CA SER A 112 -8.57 -18.31 -4.16
C SER A 112 -8.42 -17.52 -5.46
N LEU A 113 -7.62 -16.45 -5.45
CA LEU A 113 -7.29 -15.67 -6.65
C LEU A 113 -5.96 -16.07 -7.28
N SER A 114 -5.29 -17.13 -6.80
CA SER A 114 -3.98 -17.57 -7.32
C SER A 114 -3.97 -17.90 -8.82
N ASP A 115 -5.10 -18.32 -9.39
CA ASP A 115 -5.21 -18.69 -10.81
C ASP A 115 -5.39 -17.47 -11.74
N PHE A 116 -5.52 -16.27 -11.16
CA PHE A 116 -5.62 -15.05 -11.99
C PHE A 116 -4.24 -14.66 -12.52
N ALA A 117 -4.18 -14.34 -13.82
CA ALA A 117 -2.94 -14.09 -14.55
C ALA A 117 -2.00 -13.04 -13.93
N LYS A 118 -2.55 -12.10 -13.13
CA LYS A 118 -1.77 -11.03 -12.50
C LYS A 118 -1.45 -11.31 -11.02
N TYR A 119 -1.83 -12.45 -10.48
CA TYR A 119 -1.54 -12.79 -9.08
C TYR A 119 -0.03 -12.89 -8.83
N ASP A 120 0.70 -13.54 -9.71
CA ASP A 120 2.16 -13.67 -9.60
C ASP A 120 2.88 -12.32 -9.69
N LEU A 121 2.34 -11.38 -10.47
CA LEU A 121 2.86 -10.01 -10.53
C LEU A 121 2.71 -9.31 -9.17
N ILE A 122 1.57 -9.46 -8.50
CA ILE A 122 1.36 -8.93 -7.14
C ILE A 122 2.41 -9.50 -6.18
N LYS A 123 2.64 -10.81 -6.22
CA LYS A 123 3.62 -11.48 -5.34
C LYS A 123 5.06 -11.06 -5.66
N ALA A 124 5.39 -10.86 -6.92
CA ALA A 124 6.69 -10.35 -7.33
C ALA A 124 6.92 -8.90 -6.84
N ASN A 125 5.92 -8.03 -6.95
CA ASN A 125 5.97 -6.67 -6.43
C ASN A 125 6.13 -6.66 -4.91
N GLU A 126 5.38 -7.49 -4.19
CA GLU A 126 5.52 -7.64 -2.73
C GLU A 126 6.94 -8.04 -2.33
N ALA A 127 7.51 -9.05 -3.02
CA ALA A 127 8.88 -9.49 -2.77
C ALA A 127 9.92 -8.38 -3.07
N ASN A 128 9.68 -7.57 -4.11
CA ASN A 128 10.53 -6.43 -4.43
C ASN A 128 10.47 -5.34 -3.34
N HIS A 129 9.28 -5.00 -2.86
CA HIS A 129 9.11 -4.08 -1.73
C HIS A 129 9.87 -4.56 -0.49
N TYR A 130 9.79 -5.83 -0.16
CA TYR A 130 10.55 -6.41 0.96
C TYR A 130 12.06 -6.24 0.79
N LYS A 131 12.60 -6.46 -0.41
CA LYS A 131 14.04 -6.26 -0.70
C LYS A 131 14.45 -4.79 -0.53
N ILE A 132 13.62 -3.85 -0.98
CA ILE A 132 13.90 -2.42 -0.86
C ILE A 132 13.98 -2.03 0.62
N TRP A 133 13.03 -2.47 1.42
CA TRP A 133 12.99 -2.19 2.85
C TRP A 133 14.18 -2.80 3.60
N THR A 134 14.49 -4.09 3.34
CA THR A 134 15.68 -4.73 3.90
C THR A 134 16.95 -3.95 3.54
N THR A 135 17.01 -3.41 2.30
CA THR A 135 18.11 -2.57 1.85
C THR A 135 18.20 -1.26 2.61
N TRP A 136 17.07 -0.60 2.88
CA TRP A 136 17.02 0.63 3.67
C TRP A 136 17.49 0.40 5.12
N PHE A 137 17.08 -0.71 5.75
CA PHE A 137 17.59 -1.08 7.08
C PHE A 137 19.10 -1.31 7.07
N LYS A 138 19.63 -2.08 6.11
CA LYS A 138 21.09 -2.31 5.97
C LYS A 138 21.87 -1.00 5.78
N LYS A 139 21.36 -0.11 4.95
CA LYS A 139 22.00 1.18 4.70
C LYS A 139 21.89 2.12 5.89
N GLY A 140 20.78 2.09 6.64
CA GLY A 140 20.62 2.87 7.87
C GLY A 140 21.57 2.42 9.00
N GLN A 141 21.88 1.13 9.05
CA GLN A 141 22.94 0.61 9.93
C GLN A 141 24.33 1.10 9.47
N ALA A 142 24.57 1.09 8.16
CA ALA A 142 25.87 1.52 7.60
C ALA A 142 26.08 3.03 7.69
N ASP A 143 25.04 3.86 7.55
CA ASP A 143 25.13 5.31 7.70
C ASP A 143 25.06 5.78 9.17
N GLY A 144 24.91 4.83 10.10
CA GLY A 144 24.88 5.08 11.54
C GLY A 144 23.58 5.67 12.08
N SER A 145 22.53 5.83 11.25
CA SER A 145 21.25 6.36 11.69
C SER A 145 20.41 5.33 12.45
N MET A 146 20.67 4.03 12.22
CA MET A 146 19.89 2.94 12.79
C MET A 146 20.74 1.97 13.60
N ILE A 147 20.13 1.39 14.64
CA ILE A 147 20.76 0.35 15.47
C ILE A 147 21.08 -0.90 14.65
N HIS A 148 22.12 -1.63 15.07
CA HIS A 148 22.49 -2.90 14.46
C HIS A 148 21.48 -4.00 14.82
N GLY A 149 21.32 -4.97 13.93
CA GLY A 149 20.45 -6.13 14.08
C GLY A 149 20.16 -6.78 12.74
N ASN A 150 19.30 -7.79 12.74
CA ASN A 150 18.88 -8.45 11.51
C ASN A 150 17.88 -7.54 10.75
N PRO A 151 18.21 -7.05 9.54
CA PRO A 151 17.34 -6.16 8.77
C PRO A 151 15.97 -6.75 8.43
N ASP A 152 15.89 -8.07 8.22
CA ASP A 152 14.62 -8.74 7.90
C ASP A 152 13.70 -8.84 9.12
N GLU A 153 14.25 -9.04 10.32
CA GLU A 153 13.50 -9.01 11.57
C GLU A 153 12.97 -7.60 11.87
N HIS A 154 13.83 -6.58 11.78
CA HIS A 154 13.43 -5.18 11.93
C HIS A 154 12.31 -4.80 10.97
N ARG A 155 12.47 -5.14 9.69
CA ARG A 155 11.45 -4.92 8.69
C ARG A 155 10.14 -5.61 9.05
N SER A 156 10.18 -6.90 9.39
CA SER A 156 8.98 -7.69 9.66
C SER A 156 8.24 -7.19 10.89
N PHE A 157 8.97 -6.78 11.92
CA PHE A 157 8.37 -6.20 13.12
C PHE A 157 7.70 -4.85 12.83
N LEU A 158 8.39 -3.96 12.12
CA LEU A 158 7.84 -2.65 11.79
C LEU A 158 6.58 -2.78 10.92
N PHE A 159 6.62 -3.59 9.88
CA PHE A 159 5.45 -3.81 9.02
C PHE A 159 4.27 -4.41 9.77
N GLY A 160 4.50 -5.45 10.56
CA GLY A 160 3.45 -6.08 11.35
C GLY A 160 2.79 -5.08 12.30
N SER A 161 3.59 -4.26 12.98
CA SER A 161 3.09 -3.23 13.89
C SER A 161 2.27 -2.18 13.15
N LEU A 162 2.74 -1.67 12.01
CA LEU A 162 2.06 -0.63 11.24
C LEU A 162 0.72 -1.09 10.66
N PHE A 163 0.69 -2.29 10.07
CA PHE A 163 -0.57 -2.85 9.55
C PHE A 163 -1.61 -3.05 10.65
N TYR A 164 -1.17 -3.53 11.81
CA TYR A 164 -2.07 -3.74 12.94
C TYR A 164 -2.60 -2.42 13.49
N LEU A 165 -1.75 -1.40 13.64
CA LEU A 165 -2.14 -0.05 14.03
C LEU A 165 -3.14 0.55 13.03
N HIS A 166 -2.91 0.41 11.73
CA HIS A 166 -3.84 0.90 10.71
C HIS A 166 -5.25 0.33 10.89
N GLN A 167 -5.34 -0.95 11.22
CA GLN A 167 -6.63 -1.61 11.46
C GLN A 167 -7.29 -1.15 12.76
N TRP A 168 -6.51 -1.03 13.85
CA TRP A 168 -7.02 -0.64 15.16
C TRP A 168 -7.52 0.80 15.21
N TYR A 169 -6.78 1.72 14.61
CA TYR A 169 -7.14 3.14 14.60
C TYR A 169 -8.04 3.52 13.43
N ALA A 170 -8.49 2.54 12.64
CA ALA A 170 -9.36 2.75 11.49
C ALA A 170 -8.94 3.94 10.63
N ILE A 171 -7.63 4.04 10.35
CA ILE A 171 -7.05 5.13 9.56
C ILE A 171 -7.68 5.13 8.17
N LYS A 172 -8.40 6.21 7.86
CA LYS A 172 -9.15 6.36 6.60
C LYS A 172 -8.59 7.46 5.71
N ASP A 173 -7.95 8.44 6.31
CA ASP A 173 -7.48 9.67 5.68
C ASP A 173 -6.32 10.30 6.45
N ASN A 174 -5.85 11.44 5.97
CA ASN A 174 -4.77 12.19 6.60
C ASN A 174 -5.14 12.72 8.00
N GLU A 175 -6.39 13.06 8.24
CA GLU A 175 -6.85 13.61 9.52
C GLU A 175 -6.82 12.55 10.62
N SER A 176 -7.37 11.36 10.34
CA SER A 176 -7.33 10.22 11.27
C SER A 176 -5.89 9.74 11.51
N TYR A 177 -5.01 9.80 10.50
CA TYR A 177 -3.60 9.47 10.66
C TYR A 177 -2.86 10.52 11.52
N ALA A 178 -3.12 11.80 11.35
CA ALA A 178 -2.46 12.88 12.09
C ALA A 178 -2.57 12.72 13.61
N GLN A 179 -3.62 12.07 14.11
CA GLN A 179 -3.80 11.82 15.54
C GLN A 179 -2.79 10.79 16.10
N ILE A 180 -2.37 9.81 15.31
CA ILE A 180 -1.46 8.74 15.74
C ILE A 180 -0.04 8.91 15.21
N GLN A 181 0.17 9.75 14.20
CA GLN A 181 1.47 9.97 13.58
C GLN A 181 2.59 10.28 14.58
N PRO A 182 2.43 11.20 15.56
CA PRO A 182 3.50 11.51 16.53
C PRO A 182 3.89 10.30 17.38
N PHE A 183 2.92 9.43 17.69
CA PHE A 183 3.20 8.18 18.41
C PHE A 183 4.02 7.22 17.54
N ILE A 184 3.64 7.03 16.27
CA ILE A 184 4.35 6.14 15.33
C ILE A 184 5.80 6.62 15.14
N GLU A 185 6.01 7.91 14.89
CA GLU A 185 7.35 8.47 14.73
C GLU A 185 8.22 8.27 15.96
N LYS A 186 7.67 8.55 17.15
CA LYS A 186 8.36 8.33 18.42
C LYS A 186 8.71 6.86 18.64
N MET A 187 7.84 5.94 18.25
CA MET A 187 8.12 4.49 18.36
C MET A 187 9.21 4.06 17.40
N ILE A 188 9.22 4.55 16.14
CA ILE A 188 10.28 4.28 15.18
C ILE A 188 11.63 4.80 15.72
N ASP A 189 11.67 6.03 16.23
CA ASP A 189 12.89 6.59 16.80
C ASP A 189 13.40 5.78 17.99
N ARG A 190 12.52 5.40 18.92
CA ARG A 190 12.90 4.59 20.09
C ARG A 190 13.43 3.21 19.74
N MET A 191 12.87 2.60 18.70
CA MET A 191 13.22 1.21 18.33
C MET A 191 14.44 1.13 17.44
N TYR A 192 14.66 2.14 16.58
CA TYR A 192 15.63 2.02 15.51
C TYR A 192 16.71 3.10 15.50
N SER A 193 16.50 4.29 16.14
CA SER A 193 17.50 5.36 16.12
C SER A 193 18.66 5.10 17.06
N THR A 194 19.89 5.22 16.55
CA THR A 194 21.11 5.20 17.38
C THR A 194 21.18 6.39 18.36
N ASN A 195 20.64 7.54 17.98
CA ASN A 195 20.65 8.74 18.81
C ASN A 195 19.73 8.62 20.03
N PHE A 196 18.65 7.88 19.93
CA PHE A 196 17.72 7.69 21.04
C PHE A 196 18.32 6.84 22.17
N GLN A 197 19.15 5.86 21.86
CA GLN A 197 19.80 4.99 22.85
C GLN A 197 20.96 5.68 23.59
N ARG A 198 21.51 6.78 23.05
CA ARG A 198 22.60 7.57 23.69
C ARG A 198 22.08 8.56 24.73
N LEU A 199 20.78 8.76 24.82
CA LEU A 199 20.13 9.71 25.75
C LEU A 199 19.58 9.02 27.01
N GLN A 200 19.77 7.72 27.15
CA GLN A 200 19.49 6.92 28.34
C GLN A 200 20.80 6.51 29.04
#